data_39721bf15f1f0956d53ba698e91a02db
#
_entry.id   39721bf15f1f0956d53ba698e91a02db
#
_cell.length_a   1.000
_cell.length_b   1.000
_cell.length_c   1.000
_cell.angle_alpha   90.00
_cell.angle_beta   90.00
_cell.angle_gamma   90.00
#
_symmetry.space_group_name_H-M   'P 1'
#
loop_
_entity.id
_entity.type
_entity.pdbx_description
1 polymer ?
#
loop_
_entity_poly.entity_id
_entity_poly.type
_entity_poly.pdbx_seq_one_letter_code
_entity_poly.pdbx_strand_id
1 'polypeptide(L)'
;MSRLPPRRSAKRDAGERAIVLALRDAGYLVTEGGWLADLIVYDANADRLYLFEVKAEKGKLTPSQDAAIKLGWPIRVVRSVEDAFNALAGGEG
;
A
#
# COMPACT_ATOMS: atom_id res chain seq x y z
N MET A 1 23.12 12.99 -1.86
CA MET A 1 22.50 12.50 -1.65
C MET A 1 21.28 12.89 -1.68
N SER A 2 20.66 12.66 -1.98
CA SER A 2 19.61 13.21 -1.98
C SER A 2 18.81 12.89 -0.99
N ARG A 3 18.07 13.54 -0.49
CA ARG A 3 17.39 13.24 0.37
C ARG A 3 16.11 13.58 0.05
N LEU A 4 15.13 12.82 0.14
CA LEU A 4 13.85 13.20 -0.13
C LEU A 4 13.27 13.87 1.02
N PRO A 5 12.51 14.84 0.84
CA PRO A 5 11.91 15.54 1.94
C PRO A 5 10.87 14.65 2.56
N PRO A 6 10.64 14.82 3.82
CA PRO A 6 9.66 14.03 4.48
C PRO A 6 8.34 14.50 4.07
N ARG A 7 7.61 13.87 3.32
CA ARG A 7 6.45 14.26 2.91
C ARG A 7 5.35 13.74 3.65
N ARG A 8 5.41 12.78 4.46
CA ARG A 8 4.32 12.20 5.06
C ARG A 8 4.11 12.70 6.39
N SER A 9 2.91 12.78 6.84
CA SER A 9 2.66 13.19 8.19
C SER A 9 2.98 12.02 9.09
N ALA A 10 3.25 12.30 10.32
CA ALA A 10 3.59 11.27 11.26
C ALA A 10 2.44 10.30 11.47
N LYS A 11 1.20 10.78 11.48
CA LYS A 11 0.14 9.90 11.64
C LYS A 11 0.01 8.93 10.53
N ARG A 12 0.14 9.36 9.30
CA ARG A 12 0.04 8.50 8.19
C ARG A 12 1.15 7.49 8.22
N ASP A 13 2.35 7.94 8.59
CA ASP A 13 3.49 7.06 8.63
C ASP A 13 3.29 5.96 9.67
N ALA A 14 2.62 6.24 10.76
CA ALA A 14 2.41 5.22 11.77
C ALA A 14 1.54 4.10 11.25
N GLY A 15 0.47 4.44 10.55
CA GLY A 15 -0.41 3.43 9.99
C GLY A 15 0.29 2.61 8.92
N GLU A 16 1.02 3.30 8.06
CA GLU A 16 1.73 2.63 7.00
C GLU A 16 2.81 1.72 7.57
N ARG A 17 3.52 2.19 8.60
CA ARG A 17 4.55 1.39 9.21
C ARG A 17 4.00 0.11 9.81
N ALA A 18 2.85 0.18 10.47
CA ALA A 18 2.25 -1.00 11.06
C ALA A 18 1.96 -2.05 9.99
N ILE A 19 1.47 -1.60 8.84
CA ILE A 19 1.18 -2.50 7.74
C ILE A 19 2.47 -3.12 7.20
N VAL A 20 3.49 -2.29 6.99
CA VAL A 20 4.76 -2.79 6.47
C VAL A 20 5.35 -3.85 7.40
N LEU A 21 5.36 -3.57 8.70
CA LEU A 21 5.95 -4.50 9.63
C LEU A 21 5.16 -5.81 9.70
N ALA A 22 3.85 -5.72 9.68
CA ALA A 22 3.01 -6.91 9.73
C ALA A 22 3.21 -7.78 8.49
N LEU A 23 3.29 -7.16 7.33
CA LEU A 23 3.46 -7.91 6.10
C LEU A 23 4.84 -8.54 6.03
N ARG A 24 5.87 -7.80 6.41
CA ARG A 24 7.22 -8.36 6.40
C ARG A 24 7.34 -9.51 7.38
N ASP A 25 6.69 -9.36 8.54
CA ASP A 25 6.73 -10.41 9.52
C ASP A 25 6.05 -11.67 9.01
N ALA A 26 5.07 -11.52 8.14
CA ALA A 26 4.37 -12.65 7.56
C ALA A 26 5.10 -13.24 6.34
N GLY A 27 6.22 -12.65 5.95
CA GLY A 27 7.01 -13.23 4.86
C GLY A 27 6.89 -12.57 3.52
N TYR A 28 6.16 -11.47 3.42
CA TYR A 28 6.04 -10.78 2.15
C TYR A 28 7.19 -9.81 1.96
N LEU A 29 7.56 -9.55 0.73
CA LEU A 29 8.54 -8.53 0.44
C LEU A 29 7.78 -7.23 0.25
N VAL A 30 8.22 -6.19 0.92
CA VAL A 30 7.50 -4.91 0.88
C VAL A 30 8.48 -3.78 0.70
N THR A 31 8.20 -2.89 -0.23
CA THR A 31 9.00 -1.70 -0.41
C THR A 31 8.10 -0.52 -0.71
N GLU A 32 8.63 0.66 -0.61
CA GLU A 32 7.86 1.84 -0.92
C GLU A 32 7.66 1.94 -2.40
N GLY A 33 6.51 2.44 -2.79
CA GLY A 33 6.14 2.39 -4.18
C GLY A 33 6.37 3.62 -5.02
N GLY A 34 6.55 4.74 -4.44
CA GLY A 34 6.77 5.94 -5.21
C GLY A 34 5.49 6.66 -5.57
N TRP A 35 5.37 7.12 -6.80
CA TRP A 35 4.24 7.99 -7.16
C TRP A 35 2.94 7.21 -7.41
N LEU A 36 3.05 5.97 -7.77
CA LEU A 36 1.85 5.22 -8.15
C LEU A 36 1.08 4.69 -6.94
N ALA A 37 1.79 4.19 -5.97
CA ALA A 37 1.15 3.64 -4.79
C ALA A 37 2.12 3.76 -3.64
N ASP A 38 1.65 3.69 -2.43
CA ASP A 38 2.52 3.82 -1.27
C ASP A 38 3.44 2.62 -1.10
N LEU A 39 2.93 1.44 -1.34
CA LEU A 39 3.69 0.23 -1.11
C LEU A 39 3.58 -0.73 -2.28
N ILE A 40 4.67 -1.43 -2.54
CA ILE A 40 4.67 -2.53 -3.48
C ILE A 40 4.93 -3.77 -2.65
N VAL A 41 4.05 -4.75 -2.77
CA VAL A 41 4.11 -5.96 -1.97
C VAL A 41 4.21 -7.16 -2.90
N TYR A 42 5.19 -8.02 -2.64
CA TYR A 42 5.36 -9.19 -3.47
C TYR A 42 5.15 -10.45 -2.64
N ASP A 43 4.27 -11.31 -3.12
CA ASP A 43 4.01 -12.60 -2.51
C ASP A 43 4.80 -13.62 -3.31
N ALA A 44 5.95 -14.02 -2.78
CA ALA A 44 6.82 -14.93 -3.52
C ALA A 44 6.21 -16.32 -3.67
N ASN A 45 5.36 -16.73 -2.74
CA ASN A 45 4.74 -18.04 -2.86
C ASN A 45 3.75 -18.10 -4.00
N ALA A 46 3.01 -17.03 -4.20
CA ALA A 46 2.02 -16.99 -5.26
C ALA A 46 2.55 -16.29 -6.51
N ASP A 47 3.74 -15.72 -6.42
CA ASP A 47 4.35 -14.97 -7.52
C ASP A 47 3.40 -13.87 -7.96
N ARG A 48 2.93 -13.08 -7.02
CA ARG A 48 2.00 -12.00 -7.30
C ARG A 48 2.46 -10.71 -6.70
N LEU A 49 2.25 -9.64 -7.45
CA LEU A 49 2.64 -8.34 -7.03
C LEU A 49 1.40 -7.52 -6.73
N TYR A 50 1.44 -6.77 -5.67
CA TYR A 50 0.30 -5.94 -5.27
C TYR A 50 0.75 -4.51 -5.10
N LEU A 51 -0.13 -3.59 -5.44
CA LEU A 51 0.12 -2.17 -5.23
C LEU A 51 -0.88 -1.70 -4.19
N PHE A 52 -0.38 -1.25 -3.07
CA PHE A 52 -1.25 -0.82 -1.98
C PHE A 52 -1.13 0.68 -1.76
N GLU A 53 -2.27 1.33 -1.68
CA GLU A 53 -2.31 2.73 -1.31
C GLU A 53 -2.86 2.76 0.11
N VAL A 54 -2.08 3.28 1.05
CA VAL A 54 -2.45 3.28 2.46
C VAL A 54 -3.19 4.56 2.80
N LYS A 55 -4.39 4.44 3.30
CA LYS A 55 -5.19 5.60 3.67
C LYS A 55 -5.73 5.44 5.09
N ALA A 56 -5.90 6.55 5.78
CA ALA A 56 -6.55 6.52 7.07
C ALA A 56 -8.02 6.15 6.84
N GLU A 57 -8.67 5.82 7.94
CA GLU A 57 -10.03 5.36 7.84
C GLU A 57 -10.93 6.26 7.02
N LYS A 58 -10.79 7.55 7.14
CA LYS A 58 -11.62 8.47 6.39
C LYS A 58 -10.87 9.15 5.28
N GLY A 59 -9.67 8.68 4.96
CA GLY A 59 -8.90 9.28 3.89
C GLY A 59 -9.50 8.99 2.53
N LYS A 60 -9.32 9.90 1.59
CA LYS A 60 -9.84 9.72 0.26
C LYS A 60 -8.73 9.71 -0.75
N LEU A 61 -8.99 9.10 -1.89
CA LEU A 61 -8.02 9.08 -2.96
C LEU A 61 -7.87 10.47 -3.54
N THR A 62 -6.67 10.79 -3.97
CA THR A 62 -6.47 12.02 -4.71
C THR A 62 -7.00 11.82 -6.13
N PRO A 63 -7.22 12.91 -6.86
CA PRO A 63 -7.68 12.75 -8.24
C PRO A 63 -6.75 11.92 -9.11
N SER A 64 -5.44 12.03 -8.92
CA SER A 64 -4.53 11.24 -9.73
C SER A 64 -4.56 9.77 -9.36
N GLN A 65 -4.77 9.45 -8.10
CA GLN A 65 -4.90 8.06 -7.70
C GLN A 65 -6.19 7.46 -8.27
N ASP A 66 -7.26 8.22 -8.20
CA ASP A 66 -8.52 7.76 -8.72
C ASP A 66 -8.43 7.56 -10.23
N ALA A 67 -7.75 8.47 -10.91
CA ALA A 67 -7.58 8.34 -12.35
C ALA A 67 -6.76 7.09 -12.71
N ALA A 68 -5.72 6.81 -11.93
CA ALA A 68 -4.92 5.61 -12.19
C ALA A 68 -5.74 4.35 -12.04
N ILE A 69 -6.58 4.29 -11.02
CA ILE A 69 -7.42 3.11 -10.83
C ILE A 69 -8.41 2.98 -11.99
N LYS A 70 -8.96 4.09 -12.43
CA LYS A 70 -9.91 4.03 -13.53
C LYS A 70 -9.26 3.63 -14.84
N LEU A 71 -7.96 3.89 -14.98
CA LEU A 71 -7.25 3.45 -16.16
C LEU A 71 -6.94 1.96 -16.12
N GLY A 72 -7.07 1.33 -15.00
CA GLY A 72 -6.83 -0.10 -14.92
C GLY A 72 -5.65 -0.52 -14.07
N TRP A 73 -4.97 0.41 -13.42
CA TRP A 73 -3.88 0.01 -12.55
C TRP A 73 -4.45 -0.72 -11.34
N PRO A 74 -3.88 -1.87 -10.99
CA PRO A 74 -4.44 -2.69 -9.91
C PRO A 74 -4.02 -2.18 -8.53
N ILE A 75 -4.44 -0.98 -8.21
CA ILE A 75 -4.13 -0.38 -6.94
C ILE A 75 -5.23 -0.71 -5.95
N ARG A 76 -4.85 -1.23 -4.78
CA ARG A 76 -5.80 -1.53 -3.75
C ARG A 76 -5.63 -0.57 -2.62
N VAL A 77 -6.72 -0.01 -2.15
CA VAL A 77 -6.67 0.89 -1.01
C VAL A 77 -6.77 0.03 0.23
N VAL A 78 -5.83 0.18 1.14
CA VAL A 78 -5.84 -0.56 2.39
C VAL A 78 -5.82 0.44 3.54
N ARG A 79 -6.68 0.23 4.51
CA ARG A 79 -6.83 1.18 5.59
C ARG A 79 -6.39 0.62 6.93
N SER A 80 -6.00 -0.63 6.97
CA SER A 80 -5.58 -1.27 8.20
C SER A 80 -4.75 -2.48 7.85
N VAL A 81 -4.11 -3.05 8.86
CA VAL A 81 -3.38 -4.29 8.68
C VAL A 81 -4.33 -5.38 8.21
N GLU A 82 -5.53 -5.40 8.77
CA GLU A 82 -6.49 -6.42 8.38
C GLU A 82 -6.89 -6.27 6.92
N ASP A 83 -7.10 -5.03 6.46
CA ASP A 83 -7.42 -4.80 5.06
C ASP A 83 -6.32 -5.32 4.15
N ALA A 84 -5.07 -5.10 4.54
CA ALA A 84 -3.94 -5.53 3.72
C ALA A 84 -3.93 -7.05 3.59
N PHE A 85 -4.14 -7.76 4.70
CA PHE A 85 -4.15 -9.21 4.62
C PHE A 85 -5.36 -9.72 3.85
N ASN A 86 -6.50 -9.05 3.96
CA ASN A 86 -7.67 -9.45 3.19
C ASN A 86 -7.41 -9.30 1.69
N ALA A 87 -6.73 -8.24 1.31
CA ALA A 87 -6.41 -8.03 -0.09
C ALA A 87 -5.48 -9.14 -0.60
N LEU A 88 -4.52 -9.53 0.24
CA LEU A 88 -3.59 -10.58 -0.16
C LEU A 88 -4.26 -11.95 -0.20
N ALA A 89 -5.31 -12.12 0.54
CA ALA A 89 -6.00 -13.39 0.56
C ALA A 89 -6.93 -13.55 -0.64
N GLY A 90 -6.82 -12.67 -1.57
CA GLY A 90 -7.56 -12.83 -2.76
C GLY A 90 -8.89 -12.26 -2.71
N GLY A 91 -9.05 -11.46 -1.78
CA GLY A 91 -10.25 -10.95 -1.67
C GLY A 91 -10.48 -10.05 -2.72
N GLU A 92 -10.71 -10.29 -3.68
CA GLU A 92 -10.76 -9.52 -4.57
C GLU A 92 -11.79 -8.92 -4.60
N GLY A 93 -12.20 -8.97 -4.11
CA GLY A 93 -13.26 -8.15 -4.06
C GLY A 93 -13.52 -7.64 -4.59
#